data_f67524513752fec59ac80aa4f00376b0
#
_entry.id   f67524513752fec59ac80aa4f00376b0
#
_cell.length_a   1.000
_cell.length_b   1.000
_cell.length_c   1.000
_cell.angle_alpha   90.00
_cell.angle_beta   90.00
_cell.angle_gamma   90.00
#
_symmetry.space_group_name_H-M   'P 1'
#
loop_
_entity.id
_entity.type
_entity.pdbx_description
1 polymer ?
#
loop_
_entity_poly.entity_id
_entity_poly.type
_entity_poly.pdbx_seq_one_letter_code
_entity_poly.pdbx_strand_id
1 'polypeptide(L)'
;MLLELSHVSKIYGDLHALDDLSLEVPRGQWLSVVGSSGSGKTTLMNIVACMDTPTKGSVRLDGRELGSLNAAQLTDIRKNVIGLVFQQFHLIGHLTAVENVMVAQYYHSMTDEKEALEALENVGLADRADHLPSQLSGGEQQRVCIARALINHPEIVLADEPTGNLDETNEQLVLDIFSRLHEQGTTLIVVTHDSHVASCGQRQILLNHGRLVGEKLSEGDEGRRTSTMLDFDDKPPGADGGGTTGAEIKSADEADPLGEPEPKEQR
;
A
#
# COMPACT_ATOMS: atom_id res chain seq x y z
N MET A 1 -3.04 21.74 -0.41
CA MET A 1 -2.57 20.34 -0.33
C MET A 1 -3.36 19.59 0.74
N LEU A 2 -3.55 18.27 0.62
CA LEU A 2 -4.09 17.45 1.69
C LEU A 2 -2.95 16.87 2.53
N LEU A 3 -1.91 16.33 1.88
CA LEU A 3 -0.74 15.75 2.54
C LEU A 3 0.53 16.43 2.01
N GLU A 4 1.42 16.78 2.93
CA GLU A 4 2.73 17.36 2.65
C GLU A 4 3.79 16.68 3.51
N LEU A 5 4.81 16.12 2.89
CA LEU A 5 6.02 15.61 3.54
C LEU A 5 7.20 16.48 3.13
N SER A 6 7.97 16.96 4.09
CA SER A 6 9.15 17.81 3.84
C SER A 6 10.38 17.20 4.50
N HIS A 7 11.32 16.72 3.67
CA HIS A 7 12.60 16.14 4.09
C HIS A 7 12.46 15.04 5.15
N VAL A 8 11.45 14.16 4.96
CA VAL A 8 11.11 13.11 5.92
C VAL A 8 12.13 11.99 5.86
N SER A 9 12.71 11.67 7.02
CA SER A 9 13.55 10.48 7.22
C SER A 9 13.03 9.64 8.39
N LYS A 10 13.08 8.32 8.24
CA LYS A 10 12.77 7.36 9.30
C LYS A 10 13.90 6.37 9.46
N ILE A 11 14.45 6.29 10.68
CA ILE A 11 15.64 5.50 11.00
C ILE A 11 15.29 4.53 12.13
N TYR A 12 15.55 3.24 11.92
CA TYR A 12 15.44 2.18 12.92
C TYR A 12 16.83 1.59 13.17
N GLY A 13 17.47 1.97 14.27
CA GLY A 13 18.88 1.63 14.51
C GLY A 13 19.76 2.19 13.39
N ASP A 14 20.41 1.31 12.64
CA ASP A 14 21.26 1.69 11.49
C ASP A 14 20.50 1.69 10.14
N LEU A 15 19.25 1.24 10.12
CA LEU A 15 18.45 1.16 8.90
C LEU A 15 17.74 2.49 8.62
N HIS A 16 18.04 3.12 7.49
CA HIS A 16 17.28 4.22 6.94
C HIS A 16 16.11 3.67 6.12
N ALA A 17 14.94 3.57 6.74
CA ALA A 17 13.73 3.07 6.08
C ALA A 17 13.11 4.12 5.15
N LEU A 18 13.20 5.41 5.51
CA LEU A 18 13.00 6.56 4.63
C LEU A 18 14.19 7.49 4.77
N ASP A 19 14.62 8.13 3.66
CA ASP A 19 15.79 8.97 3.60
C ASP A 19 15.54 10.20 2.73
N ASP A 20 15.33 11.34 3.39
CA ASP A 20 15.13 12.66 2.78
C ASP A 20 13.97 12.73 1.77
N LEU A 21 12.83 12.12 2.10
CA LEU A 21 11.67 12.05 1.22
C LEU A 21 10.82 13.32 1.34
N SER A 22 10.57 13.98 0.20
CA SER A 22 9.63 15.08 0.07
C SER A 22 8.53 14.72 -0.93
N LEU A 23 7.26 14.92 -0.53
CA LEU A 23 6.09 14.54 -1.31
C LEU A 23 4.91 15.44 -0.98
N GLU A 24 4.19 15.88 -2.00
CA GLU A 24 2.94 16.62 -1.87
C GLU A 24 1.81 15.85 -2.56
N VAL A 25 0.66 15.74 -1.89
CA VAL A 25 -0.54 15.09 -2.44
C VAL A 25 -1.71 16.08 -2.35
N PRO A 26 -2.20 16.57 -3.49
CA PRO A 26 -3.41 17.38 -3.54
C PRO A 26 -4.65 16.60 -3.09
N ARG A 27 -5.69 17.33 -2.65
CA ARG A 27 -7.02 16.73 -2.43
C ARG A 27 -7.57 16.14 -3.72
N GLY A 28 -8.20 14.99 -3.61
CA GLY A 28 -8.82 14.29 -4.73
C GLY A 28 -7.83 13.65 -5.70
N GLN A 29 -6.53 13.55 -5.36
CA GLN A 29 -5.57 12.84 -6.19
C GLN A 29 -5.54 11.36 -5.86
N TRP A 30 -5.44 10.51 -6.88
CA TRP A 30 -5.05 9.11 -6.72
C TRP A 30 -3.55 8.96 -6.96
N LEU A 31 -2.79 8.74 -5.90
CA LEU A 31 -1.36 8.48 -5.92
C LEU A 31 -1.09 6.99 -5.77
N SER A 32 -0.35 6.41 -6.71
CA SER A 32 0.19 5.06 -6.59
C SER A 32 1.66 5.11 -6.14
N VAL A 33 2.01 4.35 -5.11
CA VAL A 33 3.36 4.24 -4.57
C VAL A 33 3.90 2.85 -4.91
N VAL A 34 4.89 2.79 -5.79
CA VAL A 34 5.50 1.54 -6.24
C VAL A 34 6.94 1.40 -5.73
N GLY A 35 7.44 0.18 -5.73
CA GLY A 35 8.81 -0.12 -5.32
C GLY A 35 8.98 -1.56 -4.86
N SER A 36 10.21 -2.05 -4.83
CA SER A 36 10.54 -3.40 -4.37
C SER A 36 10.22 -3.62 -2.89
N SER A 37 10.23 -4.88 -2.43
CA SER A 37 10.15 -5.18 -1.02
C SER A 37 11.29 -4.49 -0.26
N GLY A 38 10.99 -3.90 0.90
CA GLY A 38 11.97 -3.15 1.69
C GLY A 38 12.30 -1.75 1.18
N SER A 39 11.62 -1.24 0.14
CA SER A 39 11.89 0.12 -0.37
C SER A 39 11.39 1.27 0.52
N GLY A 40 10.63 0.98 1.60
CA GLY A 40 10.13 1.98 2.54
C GLY A 40 8.63 2.29 2.42
N LYS A 41 7.88 1.63 1.52
CA LYS A 41 6.43 1.87 1.28
C LYS A 41 5.58 1.75 2.54
N THR A 42 5.70 0.65 3.25
CA THR A 42 4.96 0.42 4.51
C THR A 42 5.36 1.42 5.60
N THR A 43 6.62 1.84 5.65
CA THR A 43 7.08 2.89 6.57
C THR A 43 6.45 4.23 6.23
N LEU A 44 6.40 4.60 4.94
CA LEU A 44 5.70 5.80 4.47
C LEU A 44 4.22 5.75 4.86
N MET A 45 3.55 4.63 4.60
CA MET A 45 2.14 4.42 4.96
C MET A 45 1.91 4.58 6.46
N ASN A 46 2.75 3.97 7.31
CA ASN A 46 2.62 4.06 8.76
C ASN A 46 2.76 5.50 9.28
N ILE A 47 3.66 6.28 8.69
CA ILE A 47 3.84 7.69 9.05
C ILE A 47 2.61 8.51 8.63
N VAL A 48 2.15 8.37 7.40
CA VAL A 48 0.95 9.08 6.90
C VAL A 48 -0.30 8.65 7.66
N ALA A 49 -0.40 7.37 8.04
CA ALA A 49 -1.48 6.83 8.86
C ALA A 49 -1.42 7.26 10.34
N CYS A 50 -0.47 8.09 10.75
CA CYS A 50 -0.26 8.46 12.15
C CYS A 50 -0.01 7.25 13.09
N MET A 51 0.52 6.15 12.57
CA MET A 51 0.90 4.95 13.34
C MET A 51 2.35 5.00 13.78
N ASP A 52 3.18 5.78 13.08
CA ASP A 52 4.58 6.03 13.42
C ASP A 52 4.92 7.51 13.19
N THR A 53 6.05 7.95 13.71
CA THR A 53 6.53 9.34 13.57
C THR A 53 7.84 9.39 12.80
N PRO A 54 8.09 10.43 11.99
CA PRO A 54 9.38 10.59 11.33
C PRO A 54 10.50 10.82 12.35
N THR A 55 11.72 10.40 12.03
CA THR A 55 12.92 10.70 12.81
C THR A 55 13.41 12.13 12.52
N LYS A 56 13.23 12.59 11.26
CA LYS A 56 13.56 13.95 10.79
C LYS A 56 12.52 14.42 9.80
N GLY A 57 12.48 15.72 9.55
CA GLY A 57 11.53 16.34 8.62
C GLY A 57 10.18 16.61 9.26
N SER A 58 9.21 16.97 8.45
CA SER A 58 7.86 17.30 8.90
C SER A 58 6.80 16.67 8.00
N VAL A 59 5.65 16.35 8.59
CA VAL A 59 4.48 15.79 7.89
C VAL A 59 3.26 16.60 8.27
N ARG A 60 2.58 17.14 7.27
CA ARG A 60 1.30 17.83 7.44
C ARG A 60 0.20 17.06 6.76
N LEU A 61 -0.89 16.82 7.47
CA LEU A 61 -2.11 16.24 6.95
C LEU A 61 -3.27 17.18 7.28
N ASP A 62 -4.04 17.57 6.26
CA ASP A 62 -5.14 18.53 6.38
C ASP A 62 -4.74 19.81 7.11
N GLY A 63 -3.57 20.36 6.75
CA GLY A 63 -2.98 21.57 7.35
C GLY A 63 -2.44 21.42 8.77
N ARG A 64 -2.56 20.24 9.40
CA ARG A 64 -2.08 19.95 10.75
C ARG A 64 -0.69 19.32 10.70
N GLU A 65 0.27 19.88 11.46
CA GLU A 65 1.60 19.29 11.61
C GLU A 65 1.57 18.09 12.56
N LEU A 66 1.75 16.87 12.02
CA LEU A 66 1.59 15.62 12.78
C LEU A 66 2.61 15.47 13.91
N GLY A 67 3.85 15.94 13.70
CA GLY A 67 4.93 15.85 14.68
C GLY A 67 4.70 16.67 15.95
N SER A 68 3.78 17.63 15.92
CA SER A 68 3.43 18.48 17.08
C SER A 68 2.26 17.93 17.90
N LEU A 69 1.59 16.86 17.42
CA LEU A 69 0.37 16.34 18.01
C LEU A 69 0.66 15.28 19.10
N ASN A 70 -0.16 15.28 20.12
CA ASN A 70 -0.15 14.22 21.14
C ASN A 70 -0.94 12.97 20.65
N ALA A 71 -0.83 11.88 21.41
CA ALA A 71 -1.46 10.60 21.05
C ALA A 71 -2.99 10.68 20.86
N ALA A 72 -3.69 11.49 21.66
CA ALA A 72 -5.13 11.67 21.53
C ALA A 72 -5.49 12.41 20.22
N GLN A 73 -4.73 13.45 19.87
CA GLN A 73 -4.91 14.21 18.65
C GLN A 73 -4.58 13.37 17.39
N LEU A 74 -3.51 12.53 17.45
CA LEU A 74 -3.21 11.58 16.37
C LEU A 74 -4.34 10.53 16.21
N THR A 75 -4.92 10.08 17.33
CA THR A 75 -6.08 9.18 17.28
C THR A 75 -7.29 9.87 16.66
N ASP A 76 -7.50 11.16 16.95
CA ASP A 76 -8.56 11.95 16.33
C ASP A 76 -8.40 12.07 14.81
N ILE A 77 -7.17 12.27 14.32
CA ILE A 77 -6.88 12.27 12.88
C ILE A 77 -7.18 10.89 12.26
N ARG A 78 -6.70 9.80 12.88
CA ARG A 78 -6.94 8.45 12.34
C ARG A 78 -8.42 8.13 12.19
N LYS A 79 -9.25 8.53 13.13
CA LYS A 79 -10.68 8.20 13.09
C LYS A 79 -11.52 9.11 12.20
N ASN A 80 -11.08 10.38 11.98
CA ASN A 80 -11.89 11.38 11.29
C ASN A 80 -11.39 11.69 9.87
N VAL A 81 -10.10 11.45 9.59
CA VAL A 81 -9.47 11.90 8.34
C VAL A 81 -9.00 10.74 7.48
N ILE A 82 -8.64 9.60 8.10
CA ILE A 82 -7.93 8.52 7.43
C ILE A 82 -8.79 7.25 7.38
N GLY A 83 -9.00 6.69 6.19
CA GLY A 83 -9.46 5.33 5.97
C GLY A 83 -8.27 4.41 5.69
N LEU A 84 -8.20 3.24 6.34
CA LEU A 84 -7.10 2.30 6.18
C LEU A 84 -7.59 0.98 5.60
N VAL A 85 -6.96 0.54 4.51
CA VAL A 85 -7.17 -0.74 3.86
C VAL A 85 -5.84 -1.48 3.80
N PHE A 86 -5.77 -2.67 4.40
CA PHE A 86 -4.55 -3.47 4.46
C PHE A 86 -4.64 -4.69 3.55
N GLN A 87 -3.49 -5.25 3.19
CA GLN A 87 -3.37 -6.52 2.48
C GLN A 87 -3.96 -7.68 3.29
N GLN A 88 -3.69 -7.71 4.60
CA GLN A 88 -4.36 -8.62 5.54
C GLN A 88 -5.66 -7.96 6.00
N PHE A 89 -6.76 -8.69 5.91
CA PHE A 89 -8.10 -8.13 6.13
C PHE A 89 -8.32 -7.58 7.55
N HIS A 90 -7.68 -8.15 8.57
CA HIS A 90 -7.82 -7.74 9.97
C HIS A 90 -9.30 -7.60 10.40
N LEU A 91 -10.15 -8.50 9.89
CA LEU A 91 -11.53 -8.60 10.35
C LEU A 91 -11.58 -9.32 11.70
N ILE A 92 -12.51 -8.89 12.54
CA ILE A 92 -12.77 -9.52 13.83
C ILE A 92 -13.60 -10.77 13.57
N GLY A 93 -13.02 -11.96 13.74
CA GLY A 93 -13.57 -13.23 13.25
C GLY A 93 -14.89 -13.68 13.87
N HIS A 94 -15.27 -13.16 15.06
CA HIS A 94 -16.52 -13.45 15.74
C HIS A 94 -17.61 -12.38 15.54
N LEU A 95 -17.32 -11.33 14.77
CA LEU A 95 -18.26 -10.31 14.35
C LEU A 95 -18.69 -10.56 12.90
N THR A 96 -19.94 -10.28 12.59
CA THR A 96 -20.46 -10.31 11.22
C THR A 96 -19.85 -9.22 10.35
N ALA A 97 -20.13 -9.21 9.05
CA ALA A 97 -19.66 -8.16 8.14
C ALA A 97 -20.16 -6.78 8.57
N VAL A 98 -21.45 -6.64 8.88
CA VAL A 98 -22.02 -5.36 9.33
C VAL A 98 -21.42 -4.92 10.66
N GLU A 99 -21.25 -5.83 11.62
CA GLU A 99 -20.62 -5.52 12.90
C GLU A 99 -19.15 -5.11 12.75
N ASN A 100 -18.39 -5.72 11.82
CA ASN A 100 -17.03 -5.29 11.50
C ASN A 100 -16.97 -3.86 10.95
N VAL A 101 -17.95 -3.44 10.15
CA VAL A 101 -18.07 -2.05 9.69
C VAL A 101 -18.42 -1.12 10.86
N MET A 102 -19.37 -1.50 11.70
CA MET A 102 -19.81 -0.73 12.87
C MET A 102 -18.71 -0.51 13.91
N VAL A 103 -17.67 -1.36 13.97
CA VAL A 103 -16.50 -1.14 14.85
C VAL A 103 -15.85 0.21 14.58
N ALA A 104 -15.73 0.64 13.32
CA ALA A 104 -15.15 1.94 13.00
C ALA A 104 -16.03 3.10 13.48
N GLN A 105 -17.34 2.97 13.36
CA GLN A 105 -18.29 3.96 13.90
C GLN A 105 -18.20 4.05 15.43
N TYR A 106 -18.12 2.91 16.12
CA TYR A 106 -18.02 2.87 17.59
C TYR A 106 -16.88 3.72 18.14
N TYR A 107 -15.74 3.74 17.45
CA TYR A 107 -14.61 4.57 17.85
C TYR A 107 -14.72 6.02 17.38
N HIS A 108 -15.58 6.30 16.40
CA HIS A 108 -15.76 7.65 15.85
C HIS A 108 -16.90 8.41 16.56
N SER A 109 -18.08 7.80 16.64
CA SER A 109 -19.30 8.45 17.10
C SER A 109 -20.29 7.42 17.71
N MET A 110 -21.58 7.54 17.39
CA MET A 110 -22.58 6.50 17.67
C MET A 110 -22.65 5.53 16.51
N THR A 111 -22.83 4.24 16.82
CA THR A 111 -23.05 3.21 15.81
C THR A 111 -24.41 3.37 15.16
N ASP A 112 -24.44 3.30 13.83
CA ASP A 112 -25.67 3.27 13.02
C ASP A 112 -25.60 2.06 12.08
N GLU A 113 -26.42 1.04 12.39
CA GLU A 113 -26.47 -0.20 11.61
C GLU A 113 -26.96 0.06 10.18
N LYS A 114 -27.91 1.00 10.00
CA LYS A 114 -28.43 1.34 8.69
C LYS A 114 -27.32 1.91 7.78
N GLU A 115 -26.53 2.83 8.30
CA GLU A 115 -25.38 3.40 7.58
C GLU A 115 -24.32 2.31 7.27
N ALA A 116 -24.10 1.37 8.20
CA ALA A 116 -23.19 0.25 7.98
C ALA A 116 -23.68 -0.71 6.88
N LEU A 117 -25.01 -0.97 6.82
CA LEU A 117 -25.63 -1.75 5.75
C LEU A 117 -25.52 -1.03 4.39
N GLU A 118 -25.76 0.28 4.35
CA GLU A 118 -25.56 1.11 3.14
C GLU A 118 -24.08 1.08 2.68
N ALA A 119 -23.13 1.10 3.62
CA ALA A 119 -21.71 0.96 3.28
C ALA A 119 -21.38 -0.41 2.68
N LEU A 120 -21.97 -1.49 3.16
CA LEU A 120 -21.85 -2.83 2.58
C LEU A 120 -22.50 -2.92 1.20
N GLU A 121 -23.66 -2.32 1.01
CA GLU A 121 -24.33 -2.24 -0.29
C GLU A 121 -23.45 -1.52 -1.33
N ASN A 122 -22.80 -0.42 -0.96
CA ASN A 122 -21.89 0.35 -1.82
C ASN A 122 -20.68 -0.46 -2.32
N VAL A 123 -20.31 -1.53 -1.62
CA VAL A 123 -19.25 -2.46 -2.03
C VAL A 123 -19.79 -3.80 -2.56
N GLY A 124 -21.12 -3.89 -2.80
CA GLY A 124 -21.77 -5.07 -3.39
C GLY A 124 -21.89 -6.26 -2.43
N LEU A 125 -22.12 -6.00 -1.14
CA LEU A 125 -22.21 -7.02 -0.08
C LEU A 125 -23.48 -6.90 0.76
N ALA A 126 -24.57 -6.34 0.21
CA ALA A 126 -25.85 -6.21 0.93
C ALA A 126 -26.40 -7.56 1.46
N ASP A 127 -26.26 -8.62 0.66
CA ASP A 127 -26.72 -9.99 0.99
C ASP A 127 -25.72 -10.78 1.85
N ARG A 128 -24.62 -10.16 2.29
CA ARG A 128 -23.56 -10.74 3.10
C ARG A 128 -23.42 -10.09 4.49
N ALA A 129 -24.28 -9.14 4.82
CA ALA A 129 -24.17 -8.35 6.04
C ALA A 129 -24.06 -9.19 7.33
N ASP A 130 -24.83 -10.28 7.42
CA ASP A 130 -24.89 -11.17 8.58
C ASP A 130 -23.84 -12.30 8.55
N HIS A 131 -22.97 -12.37 7.54
CA HIS A 131 -21.97 -13.41 7.42
C HIS A 131 -20.74 -13.11 8.29
N LEU A 132 -20.21 -14.16 8.92
CA LEU A 132 -18.93 -14.10 9.61
C LEU A 132 -17.78 -14.09 8.60
N PRO A 133 -16.59 -13.53 8.93
CA PRO A 133 -15.44 -13.55 8.03
C PRO A 133 -15.08 -14.94 7.49
N SER A 134 -15.24 -16.00 8.29
CA SER A 134 -15.01 -17.38 7.87
C SER A 134 -15.98 -17.90 6.78
N GLN A 135 -17.08 -17.21 6.54
CA GLN A 135 -18.10 -17.54 5.56
C GLN A 135 -17.96 -16.69 4.28
N LEU A 136 -17.00 -15.75 4.25
CA LEU A 136 -16.74 -14.85 3.15
C LEU A 136 -15.49 -15.29 2.38
N SER A 137 -15.53 -15.15 1.06
CA SER A 137 -14.33 -15.27 0.21
C SER A 137 -13.33 -14.16 0.53
N GLY A 138 -12.07 -14.33 0.09
CA GLY A 138 -11.04 -13.29 0.29
C GLY A 138 -11.42 -11.94 -0.31
N GLY A 139 -12.01 -11.94 -1.51
CA GLY A 139 -12.49 -10.71 -2.14
C GLY A 139 -13.66 -10.06 -1.41
N GLU A 140 -14.59 -10.86 -0.84
CA GLU A 140 -15.67 -10.35 0.01
C GLU A 140 -15.10 -9.76 1.30
N GLN A 141 -14.16 -10.44 1.96
CA GLN A 141 -13.49 -9.92 3.16
C GLN A 141 -12.79 -8.59 2.88
N GLN A 142 -12.09 -8.46 1.75
CA GLN A 142 -11.45 -7.21 1.36
C GLN A 142 -12.46 -6.08 1.16
N ARG A 143 -13.60 -6.36 0.52
CA ARG A 143 -14.66 -5.37 0.36
C ARG A 143 -15.30 -4.96 1.69
N VAL A 144 -15.43 -5.87 2.66
CA VAL A 144 -15.82 -5.50 4.04
C VAL A 144 -14.79 -4.55 4.68
N CYS A 145 -13.48 -4.80 4.49
CA CYS A 145 -12.42 -3.90 4.97
C CYS A 145 -12.50 -2.52 4.34
N ILE A 146 -12.82 -2.44 3.05
CA ILE A 146 -13.03 -1.17 2.35
C ILE A 146 -14.26 -0.46 2.91
N ALA A 147 -15.41 -1.13 3.07
CA ALA A 147 -16.61 -0.55 3.68
C ALA A 147 -16.31 0.01 5.08
N ARG A 148 -15.58 -0.76 5.92
CA ARG A 148 -15.13 -0.32 7.24
C ARG A 148 -14.22 0.91 7.19
N ALA A 149 -13.34 1.01 6.18
CA ALA A 149 -12.46 2.16 6.02
C ALA A 149 -13.21 3.44 5.60
N LEU A 150 -14.35 3.28 4.91
CA LEU A 150 -15.11 4.38 4.32
C LEU A 150 -16.25 4.90 5.20
N ILE A 151 -16.73 4.13 6.18
CA ILE A 151 -17.94 4.43 6.94
C ILE A 151 -17.92 5.78 7.64
N ASN A 152 -16.74 6.28 8.00
CA ASN A 152 -16.56 7.58 8.64
C ASN A 152 -16.23 8.72 7.66
N HIS A 153 -16.46 8.52 6.35
CA HIS A 153 -16.23 9.50 5.28
C HIS A 153 -14.85 10.15 5.32
N PRO A 154 -13.75 9.38 5.25
CA PRO A 154 -12.40 9.89 5.37
C PRO A 154 -12.02 10.82 4.21
N GLU A 155 -11.16 11.81 4.49
CA GLU A 155 -10.58 12.71 3.47
C GLU A 155 -9.53 12.02 2.60
N ILE A 156 -8.88 10.98 3.17
CA ILE A 156 -7.86 10.18 2.50
C ILE A 156 -8.02 8.70 2.82
N VAL A 157 -7.93 7.87 1.79
CA VAL A 157 -7.86 6.41 1.93
C VAL A 157 -6.43 5.96 1.62
N LEU A 158 -5.85 5.25 2.55
CA LEU A 158 -4.53 4.65 2.45
C LEU A 158 -4.71 3.14 2.28
N ALA A 159 -4.26 2.59 1.15
CA ALA A 159 -4.39 1.17 0.84
C ALA A 159 -3.01 0.53 0.63
N ASP A 160 -2.65 -0.45 1.47
CA ASP A 160 -1.39 -1.19 1.38
C ASP A 160 -1.66 -2.56 0.75
N GLU A 161 -1.20 -2.76 -0.50
CA GLU A 161 -1.40 -3.98 -1.31
C GLU A 161 -2.85 -4.48 -1.30
N PRO A 162 -3.85 -3.62 -1.65
CA PRO A 162 -5.26 -3.92 -1.42
C PRO A 162 -5.80 -5.08 -2.24
N THR A 163 -5.09 -5.51 -3.28
CA THR A 163 -5.48 -6.60 -4.20
C THR A 163 -4.52 -7.79 -4.16
N GLY A 164 -3.44 -7.73 -3.36
CA GLY A 164 -2.34 -8.69 -3.39
C GLY A 164 -2.69 -10.15 -3.06
N ASN A 165 -3.88 -10.42 -2.51
CA ASN A 165 -4.37 -11.76 -2.18
C ASN A 165 -5.64 -12.13 -2.95
N LEU A 166 -5.99 -11.39 -4.03
CA LEU A 166 -7.24 -11.55 -4.77
C LEU A 166 -7.00 -12.19 -6.13
N ASP A 167 -8.03 -12.87 -6.64
CA ASP A 167 -8.09 -13.23 -8.05
C ASP A 167 -8.43 -12.01 -8.92
N GLU A 168 -8.23 -12.12 -10.23
CA GLU A 168 -8.43 -11.04 -11.20
C GLU A 168 -9.84 -10.42 -11.15
N THR A 169 -10.88 -11.25 -10.93
CA THR A 169 -12.26 -10.76 -10.84
C THR A 169 -12.47 -9.89 -9.60
N ASN A 170 -12.00 -10.35 -8.44
CA ASN A 170 -12.10 -9.58 -7.19
C ASN A 170 -11.17 -8.37 -7.16
N GLU A 171 -9.99 -8.45 -7.80
CA GLU A 171 -9.12 -7.30 -8.02
C GLU A 171 -9.86 -6.19 -8.78
N GLN A 172 -10.49 -6.51 -9.92
CA GLN A 172 -11.23 -5.53 -10.71
C GLN A 172 -12.36 -4.88 -9.91
N LEU A 173 -13.12 -5.66 -9.12
CA LEU A 173 -14.16 -5.10 -8.25
C LEU A 173 -13.61 -4.11 -7.22
N VAL A 174 -12.44 -4.37 -6.65
CA VAL A 174 -11.77 -3.45 -5.72
C VAL A 174 -11.30 -2.18 -6.44
N LEU A 175 -10.72 -2.31 -7.63
CA LEU A 175 -10.30 -1.17 -8.45
C LEU A 175 -11.48 -0.31 -8.89
N ASP A 176 -12.62 -0.92 -9.23
CA ASP A 176 -13.86 -0.20 -9.56
C ASP A 176 -14.40 0.60 -8.36
N ILE A 177 -14.28 0.06 -7.15
CA ILE A 177 -14.64 0.80 -5.92
C ILE A 177 -13.71 2.01 -5.75
N PHE A 178 -12.39 1.84 -5.87
CA PHE A 178 -11.43 2.94 -5.75
C PHE A 178 -11.62 4.00 -6.83
N SER A 179 -11.92 3.60 -8.08
CA SER A 179 -12.22 4.53 -9.17
C SER A 179 -13.43 5.40 -8.86
N ARG A 180 -14.53 4.80 -8.38
CA ARG A 180 -15.72 5.56 -7.94
C ARG A 180 -15.43 6.52 -6.80
N LEU A 181 -14.64 6.10 -5.81
CA LEU A 181 -14.24 6.98 -4.70
C LEU A 181 -13.42 8.17 -5.19
N HIS A 182 -12.50 7.92 -6.11
CA HIS A 182 -11.69 8.96 -6.72
C HIS A 182 -12.54 9.95 -7.52
N GLU A 183 -13.48 9.47 -8.34
CA GLU A 183 -14.44 10.29 -9.08
C GLU A 183 -15.31 11.16 -8.15
N GLN A 184 -15.59 10.69 -6.94
CA GLN A 184 -16.30 11.42 -5.88
C GLN A 184 -15.39 12.44 -5.15
N GLY A 185 -14.10 12.51 -5.49
CA GLY A 185 -13.16 13.47 -4.93
C GLY A 185 -12.37 12.97 -3.72
N THR A 186 -12.49 11.69 -3.34
CA THR A 186 -11.69 11.10 -2.26
C THR A 186 -10.24 11.02 -2.69
N THR A 187 -9.32 11.41 -1.81
CA THR A 187 -7.88 11.25 -2.03
C THR A 187 -7.46 9.82 -1.75
N LEU A 188 -6.74 9.20 -2.68
CA LEU A 188 -6.28 7.82 -2.55
C LEU A 188 -4.76 7.75 -2.58
N ILE A 189 -4.16 7.00 -1.65
CA ILE A 189 -2.77 6.56 -1.73
C ILE A 189 -2.77 5.05 -1.72
N VAL A 190 -2.38 4.44 -2.83
CA VAL A 190 -2.35 2.99 -3.02
C VAL A 190 -0.90 2.55 -3.14
N VAL A 191 -0.45 1.75 -2.19
CA VAL A 191 0.85 1.08 -2.24
C VAL A 191 0.66 -0.26 -2.93
N THR A 192 1.45 -0.52 -3.97
CA THR A 192 1.41 -1.80 -4.68
C THR A 192 2.75 -2.10 -5.37
N HIS A 193 3.00 -3.37 -5.64
CA HIS A 193 4.05 -3.81 -6.55
C HIS A 193 3.48 -4.26 -7.92
N ASP A 194 2.15 -4.28 -8.05
CA ASP A 194 1.47 -4.63 -9.30
C ASP A 194 1.38 -3.41 -10.22
N SER A 195 1.87 -3.56 -11.46
CA SER A 195 1.90 -2.49 -12.46
C SER A 195 0.52 -2.11 -12.99
N HIS A 196 -0.43 -3.07 -13.02
CA HIS A 196 -1.81 -2.82 -13.44
C HIS A 196 -2.51 -1.93 -12.40
N VAL A 197 -2.46 -2.33 -11.13
CA VAL A 197 -3.01 -1.54 -10.01
C VAL A 197 -2.36 -0.15 -9.95
N ALA A 198 -1.04 -0.08 -10.11
CA ALA A 198 -0.32 1.20 -10.11
C ALA A 198 -0.79 2.13 -11.25
N SER A 199 -1.09 1.56 -12.43
CA SER A 199 -1.52 2.33 -13.60
C SER A 199 -2.91 2.98 -13.47
N CYS A 200 -3.72 2.53 -12.51
CA CYS A 200 -5.02 3.15 -12.21
C CYS A 200 -4.88 4.53 -11.57
N GLY A 201 -3.73 4.83 -10.92
CA GLY A 201 -3.49 6.13 -10.30
C GLY A 201 -3.16 7.22 -11.32
N GLN A 202 -3.57 8.46 -11.03
CA GLN A 202 -3.22 9.64 -11.84
C GLN A 202 -1.73 9.96 -11.79
N ARG A 203 -1.09 9.62 -10.68
CA ARG A 203 0.32 9.86 -10.40
C ARG A 203 0.92 8.62 -9.77
N GLN A 204 2.09 8.23 -10.27
CA GLN A 204 2.85 7.12 -9.73
C GLN A 204 4.19 7.64 -9.20
N ILE A 205 4.61 7.20 -8.04
CA ILE A 205 5.95 7.46 -7.51
C ILE A 205 6.68 6.15 -7.26
N LEU A 206 7.97 6.11 -7.57
CA LEU A 206 8.84 4.98 -7.33
C LEU A 206 9.70 5.24 -6.09
N LEU A 207 9.52 4.38 -5.07
CA LEU A 207 10.40 4.35 -3.91
C LEU A 207 11.48 3.29 -4.08
N ASN A 208 12.73 3.67 -3.80
CA ASN A 208 13.86 2.77 -3.74
C ASN A 208 14.78 3.15 -2.59
N HIS A 209 15.10 2.18 -1.71
CA HIS A 209 15.93 2.40 -0.51
C HIS A 209 15.53 3.64 0.31
N GLY A 210 14.23 3.82 0.54
CA GLY A 210 13.69 4.93 1.33
C GLY A 210 13.65 6.28 0.62
N ARG A 211 14.05 6.37 -0.65
CA ARG A 211 14.09 7.60 -1.44
C ARG A 211 13.07 7.57 -2.58
N LEU A 212 12.55 8.72 -2.93
CA LEU A 212 11.78 8.91 -4.15
C LEU A 212 12.78 9.01 -5.32
N VAL A 213 12.74 8.01 -6.22
CA VAL A 213 13.69 7.91 -7.35
C VAL A 213 13.05 8.10 -8.72
N GLY A 214 11.72 8.12 -8.79
CA GLY A 214 11.00 8.33 -10.04
C GLY A 214 9.57 8.79 -9.79
N GLU A 215 9.01 9.48 -10.78
CA GLU A 215 7.64 9.96 -10.80
C GLU A 215 7.08 9.91 -12.22
N LYS A 216 5.85 9.43 -12.37
CA LYS A 216 5.13 9.37 -13.65
C LYS A 216 3.71 9.88 -13.45
N LEU A 217 3.24 10.71 -14.37
CA LEU A 217 1.84 11.15 -14.47
C LEU A 217 1.13 10.31 -15.54
N SER A 218 -0.13 9.93 -15.33
CA SER A 218 -0.94 9.31 -16.37
C SER A 218 -1.25 10.34 -17.48
N GLU A 219 -1.34 9.84 -18.71
CA GLU A 219 -1.65 10.63 -19.90
C GLU A 219 -3.06 11.28 -19.77
N GLY A 220 -3.16 12.46 -19.28
CA GLY A 220 -4.43 13.19 -19.07
C GLY A 220 -4.29 14.36 -18.10
N ASP A 221 -3.28 14.38 -17.27
CA ASP A 221 -3.05 15.41 -16.25
C ASP A 221 -1.80 16.27 -16.52
N GLU A 222 -1.47 16.50 -17.79
CA GLU A 222 -0.30 17.30 -18.23
C GLU A 222 -0.32 18.79 -17.75
N GLY A 223 -1.38 19.21 -17.08
CA GLY A 223 -1.58 20.59 -16.64
C GLY A 223 -0.95 20.97 -15.29
N ARG A 224 -0.46 20.02 -14.49
CA ARG A 224 0.11 20.27 -13.15
C ARG A 224 1.54 19.75 -13.02
N ARG A 225 2.45 20.39 -13.76
CA ARG A 225 3.89 20.08 -13.63
C ARG A 225 4.46 20.74 -12.37
N THR A 226 4.74 19.94 -11.35
CA THR A 226 5.80 20.24 -10.38
C THR A 226 7.08 19.55 -10.82
N SER A 227 8.14 20.31 -10.85
CA SER A 227 9.49 20.03 -11.35
C SER A 227 10.12 18.78 -10.74
N THR A 228 10.34 17.79 -11.52
CA THR A 228 11.47 16.85 -11.64
C THR A 228 10.96 15.53 -12.22
N MET A 229 10.81 15.46 -13.55
CA MET A 229 10.60 14.18 -14.24
C MET A 229 11.91 13.40 -14.21
N LEU A 230 11.91 12.26 -13.54
CA LEU A 230 12.89 11.20 -13.76
C LEU A 230 12.16 10.10 -14.54
N ASP A 231 12.66 9.82 -15.75
CA ASP A 231 12.13 8.75 -16.60
C ASP A 231 12.32 7.39 -15.91
N PHE A 232 11.26 6.57 -15.93
CA PHE A 232 11.35 5.15 -15.59
C PHE A 232 12.09 4.44 -16.75
N ASP A 233 13.41 4.32 -16.65
CA ASP A 233 14.16 3.38 -17.50
C ASP A 233 13.95 1.97 -16.95
N ASP A 234 13.34 1.10 -17.73
CA ASP A 234 13.01 -0.32 -17.47
C ASP A 234 14.26 -1.23 -17.42
N LYS A 235 15.42 -0.73 -16.97
CA LYS A 235 16.63 -1.52 -16.89
C LYS A 235 17.14 -1.62 -15.45
N PRO A 236 17.17 -2.84 -14.87
CA PRO A 236 17.77 -3.01 -13.56
C PRO A 236 19.26 -2.62 -13.61
N PRO A 237 19.79 -1.89 -12.63
CA PRO A 237 21.22 -1.55 -12.59
C PRO A 237 22.02 -2.81 -12.28
N GLY A 238 22.78 -3.32 -13.29
CA GLY A 238 23.71 -4.41 -13.06
C GLY A 238 23.91 -5.37 -14.23
N ALA A 239 24.05 -4.88 -15.47
CA ALA A 239 24.52 -5.69 -16.58
C ALA A 239 25.36 -4.88 -17.58
N ASP A 240 26.44 -4.28 -17.07
CA ASP A 240 27.55 -3.83 -17.92
C ASP A 240 28.87 -4.15 -17.22
N GLY A 241 29.60 -5.13 -17.72
CA GLY A 241 30.90 -5.46 -17.18
C GLY A 241 31.63 -6.49 -18.00
N GLY A 242 32.28 -6.06 -19.09
CA GLY A 242 33.56 -6.65 -19.47
C GLY A 242 33.52 -7.71 -20.52
N GLY A 243 33.57 -7.28 -21.78
CA GLY A 243 34.30 -8.04 -22.78
C GLY A 243 35.78 -7.98 -22.48
N THR A 244 36.49 -9.11 -22.64
CA THR A 244 37.67 -9.21 -23.50
C THR A 244 38.33 -10.57 -23.40
N THR A 245 38.70 -11.03 -24.56
CA THR A 245 39.84 -11.90 -24.95
C THR A 245 39.78 -13.38 -24.59
N GLY A 246 39.79 -14.11 -25.70
CA GLY A 246 39.93 -15.54 -25.80
C GLY A 246 41.25 -16.07 -25.26
N ALA A 247 41.20 -17.31 -24.87
CA ALA A 247 42.29 -18.26 -24.97
C ALA A 247 41.68 -19.66 -25.03
N GLU A 248 41.87 -20.31 -26.15
CA GLU A 248 41.75 -21.74 -26.34
C GLU A 248 42.64 -22.49 -25.36
N ILE A 249 42.13 -23.55 -24.73
CA ILE A 249 42.95 -24.73 -24.35
C ILE A 249 42.03 -25.98 -24.28
N LYS A 250 42.29 -26.84 -25.20
CA LYS A 250 42.27 -28.30 -25.33
C LYS A 250 41.62 -29.19 -24.25
N SER A 251 40.85 -30.13 -24.79
CA SER A 251 40.41 -31.43 -24.30
C SER A 251 41.45 -32.31 -23.60
N ALA A 252 41.03 -33.04 -22.55
CA ALA A 252 41.47 -34.39 -22.18
C ALA A 252 40.46 -34.90 -21.16
N ASP A 253 39.69 -35.82 -21.46
CA ASP A 253 39.62 -37.28 -21.42
C ASP A 253 39.66 -37.89 -20.01
N GLU A 254 38.64 -38.75 -19.77
CA GLU A 254 38.52 -40.01 -19.01
C GLU A 254 38.76 -40.02 -17.49
N ALA A 255 37.73 -40.43 -16.75
CA ALA A 255 37.57 -41.70 -16.08
C ALA A 255 36.53 -41.67 -14.96
N ASP A 256 35.49 -42.47 -15.12
CA ASP A 256 34.69 -43.15 -14.07
C ASP A 256 35.57 -44.35 -13.52
N PRO A 257 35.29 -45.04 -12.42
CA PRO A 257 34.02 -45.26 -11.69
C PRO A 257 34.09 -45.53 -10.15
N LEU A 258 32.88 -45.73 -9.57
CA LEU A 258 32.55 -46.63 -8.45
C LEU A 258 32.79 -46.18 -7.01
N GLY A 259 31.71 -46.30 -6.23
CA GLY A 259 31.76 -46.48 -4.80
C GLY A 259 30.54 -46.05 -3.99
N GLU A 260 29.41 -46.77 -4.08
CA GLU A 260 28.48 -46.86 -2.96
C GLU A 260 29.14 -47.52 -1.74
N PRO A 261 28.77 -47.21 -0.53
CA PRO A 261 28.15 -48.25 0.30
C PRO A 261 26.96 -47.77 1.15
N GLU A 262 26.13 -48.77 1.36
CA GLU A 262 24.88 -48.89 2.08
C GLU A 262 24.92 -48.58 3.60
N PRO A 263 23.76 -48.76 4.30
CA PRO A 263 23.36 -47.98 5.48
C PRO A 263 23.77 -48.67 6.81
N LYS A 264 23.77 -47.90 7.88
CA LYS A 264 23.78 -48.48 9.27
C LYS A 264 22.58 -47.99 10.06
N GLU A 265 21.74 -48.95 10.37
CA GLU A 265 20.73 -48.97 11.43
C GLU A 265 21.30 -48.77 12.85
N GLN A 266 20.38 -48.37 13.74
CA GLN A 266 20.31 -48.63 15.19
C GLN A 266 21.14 -47.74 16.14
N ARG A 267 20.55 -46.88 16.90
CA ARG A 267 19.80 -47.10 18.15
C ARG A 267 19.05 -45.88 18.59
#